data_16ff68b59012e54e9e93ee7892344438
#
_entry.id   16ff68b59012e54e9e93ee7892344438
#
_cell.length_a   1.000
_cell.length_b   1.000
_cell.length_c   1.000
_cell.angle_alpha   90.00
_cell.angle_beta   90.00
_cell.angle_gamma   90.00
#
_symmetry.space_group_name_H-M   'P 1'
#
loop_
_entity.id
_entity.type
_entity.pdbx_description
1 polymer ?
#
loop_
_entity_poly.entity_id
_entity_poly.type
_entity_poly.pdbx_seq_one_letter_code
_entity_poly.pdbx_strand_id
1 'polypeptide(L)'
;FNTEVSETEMKALRSQMNPHFIFNSLNSIGDYISKNNTKLADDYLAKFAKLMRLILENSEKKEVLLSEDLKALELYMQLESLRMNQKFTYEIMVDQTIDAENTLIPPLILQPFVENSIWHGISKKEGAGHILVQIKKEGEMINCIVEDNGIGRKLASVQREETKPAEKQSLGMKITEARINILNKVKKSAADIQLFDLPQGLRVEVKLPLELSF
;
A
#
# COMPACT_ATOMS: atom_id res chain seq x y z
N PHE A 1 -8.94 -1.78 -28.58
CA PHE A 1 -7.71 -2.17 -27.86
C PHE A 1 -7.45 -1.31 -26.61
N ASN A 2 -7.62 0.02 -26.67
CA ASN A 2 -7.41 0.91 -25.50
C ASN A 2 -8.52 0.80 -24.43
N THR A 3 -9.74 0.45 -24.83
CA THR A 3 -10.91 0.40 -23.93
C THR A 3 -10.87 -0.86 -23.04
N GLU A 4 -10.51 -2.02 -23.59
CA GLU A 4 -10.41 -3.28 -22.84
C GLU A 4 -9.27 -3.28 -21.81
N VAL A 5 -8.13 -2.64 -22.16
CA VAL A 5 -7.01 -2.47 -21.22
C VAL A 5 -7.44 -1.57 -20.06
N SER A 6 -8.13 -0.45 -20.34
CA SER A 6 -8.63 0.48 -19.34
C SER A 6 -9.68 -0.15 -18.41
N GLU A 7 -10.60 -0.97 -18.93
CA GLU A 7 -11.60 -1.67 -18.11
C GLU A 7 -10.98 -2.75 -17.20
N THR A 8 -9.97 -3.45 -17.71
CA THR A 8 -9.24 -4.46 -16.93
C THR A 8 -8.41 -3.80 -15.82
N GLU A 9 -7.79 -2.66 -16.10
CA GLU A 9 -7.06 -1.86 -15.10
C GLU A 9 -8.00 -1.31 -14.03
N MET A 10 -9.16 -0.77 -14.42
CA MET A 10 -10.16 -0.28 -13.46
C MET A 10 -10.75 -1.41 -12.61
N LYS A 11 -10.98 -2.58 -13.20
CA LYS A 11 -11.46 -3.76 -12.48
C LYS A 11 -10.40 -4.28 -11.49
N ALA A 12 -9.14 -4.23 -11.88
CA ALA A 12 -8.00 -4.56 -11.03
C ALA A 12 -7.84 -3.55 -9.87
N LEU A 13 -7.96 -2.25 -10.12
CA LEU A 13 -7.92 -1.21 -9.09
C LEU A 13 -9.09 -1.31 -8.11
N ARG A 14 -10.31 -1.58 -8.61
CA ARG A 14 -11.47 -1.84 -7.74
C ARG A 14 -11.33 -3.13 -6.92
N SER A 15 -10.62 -4.14 -7.44
CA SER A 15 -10.33 -5.36 -6.70
C SER A 15 -9.24 -5.18 -5.63
N GLN A 16 -8.47 -4.08 -5.69
CA GLN A 16 -7.53 -3.66 -4.64
C GLN A 16 -8.24 -3.13 -3.39
N MET A 17 -9.53 -2.78 -3.47
CA MET A 17 -10.34 -2.61 -2.27
C MET A 17 -10.49 -3.97 -1.60
N ASN A 18 -9.53 -4.29 -0.73
CA ASN A 18 -9.52 -5.55 0.00
C ASN A 18 -10.82 -5.69 0.81
N PRO A 19 -11.77 -6.59 0.42
CA PRO A 19 -13.03 -6.74 1.15
C PRO A 19 -12.79 -7.01 2.64
N HIS A 20 -11.70 -7.67 2.96
CA HIS A 20 -11.28 -7.96 4.31
C HIS A 20 -10.96 -6.67 5.11
N PHE A 21 -10.34 -5.65 4.48
CA PHE A 21 -10.15 -4.35 5.12
C PHE A 21 -11.47 -3.68 5.46
N ILE A 22 -12.44 -3.69 4.53
CA ILE A 22 -13.76 -3.10 4.74
C ILE A 22 -14.48 -3.79 5.92
N PHE A 23 -14.55 -5.12 5.92
CA PHE A 23 -15.18 -5.89 7.00
C PHE A 23 -14.50 -5.65 8.34
N ASN A 24 -13.17 -5.64 8.37
CA ASN A 24 -12.41 -5.38 9.60
C ASN A 24 -12.64 -3.98 10.13
N SER A 25 -12.72 -2.98 9.26
CA SER A 25 -13.00 -1.59 9.64
C SER A 25 -14.39 -1.46 10.25
N LEU A 26 -15.42 -2.06 9.63
CA LEU A 26 -16.78 -2.07 10.16
C LEU A 26 -16.86 -2.78 11.51
N ASN A 27 -16.17 -3.91 11.68
CA ASN A 27 -16.08 -4.62 12.95
C ASN A 27 -15.41 -3.78 14.04
N SER A 28 -14.35 -3.03 13.71
CA SER A 28 -13.68 -2.13 14.64
C SER A 28 -14.60 -1.01 15.12
N ILE A 29 -15.36 -0.41 14.20
CA ILE A 29 -16.36 0.61 14.54
C ILE A 29 -17.43 0.04 15.49
N GLY A 30 -17.95 -1.17 15.18
CA GLY A 30 -18.91 -1.87 16.03
C GLY A 30 -18.36 -2.17 17.44
N ASP A 31 -17.09 -2.58 17.53
CA ASP A 31 -16.41 -2.83 18.82
C ASP A 31 -16.25 -1.54 19.64
N TYR A 32 -15.88 -0.42 19.02
CA TYR A 32 -15.80 0.87 19.72
C TYR A 32 -17.17 1.33 20.23
N ILE A 33 -18.24 1.16 19.45
CA ILE A 33 -19.62 1.49 19.87
C ILE A 33 -20.03 0.60 21.04
N SER A 34 -19.79 -0.71 20.97
CA SER A 34 -20.17 -1.65 22.03
C SER A 34 -19.46 -1.38 23.35
N LYS A 35 -18.26 -0.79 23.30
CA LYS A 35 -17.46 -0.35 24.46
C LYS A 35 -17.79 1.07 24.94
N ASN A 36 -18.87 1.69 24.42
CA ASN A 36 -19.25 3.08 24.69
C ASN A 36 -18.15 4.12 24.38
N ASN A 37 -17.22 3.80 23.47
CA ASN A 37 -16.19 4.71 23.01
C ASN A 37 -16.61 5.41 21.71
N THR A 38 -17.68 6.22 21.81
CA THR A 38 -18.29 6.89 20.65
C THR A 38 -17.32 7.83 19.95
N LYS A 39 -16.47 8.55 20.71
CA LYS A 39 -15.46 9.45 20.13
C LYS A 39 -14.47 8.72 19.22
N LEU A 40 -14.00 7.55 19.63
CA LEU A 40 -13.08 6.76 18.83
C LEU A 40 -13.81 6.13 17.61
N ALA A 41 -15.05 5.72 17.79
CA ALA A 41 -15.90 5.24 16.69
C ALA A 41 -16.11 6.31 15.62
N ASP A 42 -16.43 7.55 16.02
CA ASP A 42 -16.64 8.69 15.11
C ASP A 42 -15.35 9.06 14.37
N ASP A 43 -14.21 9.14 15.07
CA ASP A 43 -12.91 9.45 14.46
C ASP A 43 -12.50 8.36 13.45
N TYR A 44 -12.67 7.09 13.82
CA TYR A 44 -12.38 5.96 12.93
C TYR A 44 -13.27 5.98 11.69
N LEU A 45 -14.58 6.18 11.87
CA LEU A 45 -15.55 6.25 10.77
C LEU A 45 -15.24 7.41 9.81
N ALA A 46 -14.91 8.60 10.35
CA ALA A 46 -14.53 9.75 9.53
C ALA A 46 -13.29 9.49 8.68
N LYS A 47 -12.23 8.88 9.27
CA LYS A 47 -11.02 8.48 8.55
C LYS A 47 -11.31 7.40 7.51
N PHE A 48 -12.10 6.40 7.84
CA PHE A 48 -12.51 5.34 6.94
C PHE A 48 -13.28 5.90 5.73
N ALA A 49 -14.28 6.76 5.96
CA ALA A 49 -15.04 7.38 4.89
C ALA A 49 -14.15 8.24 3.96
N LYS A 50 -13.20 8.99 4.56
CA LYS A 50 -12.23 9.78 3.79
C LYS A 50 -11.32 8.91 2.93
N LEU A 51 -10.79 7.81 3.50
CA LEU A 51 -9.96 6.86 2.76
C LEU A 51 -10.73 6.22 1.61
N MET A 52 -11.95 5.75 1.85
CA MET A 52 -12.80 5.13 0.82
C MET A 52 -13.06 6.08 -0.34
N ARG A 53 -13.33 7.37 -0.05
CA ARG A 53 -13.50 8.38 -1.10
C ARG A 53 -12.22 8.55 -1.92
N LEU A 54 -11.05 8.72 -1.27
CA LEU A 54 -9.77 8.86 -1.97
C LEU A 54 -9.47 7.64 -2.85
N ILE A 55 -9.70 6.43 -2.36
CA ILE A 55 -9.48 5.21 -3.15
C ILE A 55 -10.39 5.19 -4.38
N LEU A 56 -11.69 5.52 -4.22
CA LEU A 56 -12.63 5.55 -5.33
C LEU A 56 -12.23 6.61 -6.37
N GLU A 57 -11.95 7.84 -5.95
CA GLU A 57 -11.54 8.94 -6.83
C GLU A 57 -10.22 8.63 -7.56
N ASN A 58 -9.24 8.07 -6.84
CA ASN A 58 -7.94 7.72 -7.41
C ASN A 58 -8.04 6.51 -8.36
N SER A 59 -8.93 5.56 -8.08
CA SER A 59 -9.10 4.37 -8.93
C SER A 59 -9.61 4.67 -10.35
N GLU A 60 -10.20 5.84 -10.56
CA GLU A 60 -10.71 6.29 -11.87
C GLU A 60 -9.66 7.04 -12.71
N LYS A 61 -8.54 7.41 -12.06
CA LYS A 61 -7.46 8.17 -12.70
C LYS A 61 -6.37 7.25 -13.22
N LYS A 62 -5.71 7.63 -14.31
CA LYS A 62 -4.50 6.93 -14.81
C LYS A 62 -3.30 7.25 -13.94
N GLU A 63 -3.21 8.47 -13.45
CA GLU A 63 -2.15 9.01 -12.61
C GLU A 63 -2.75 9.95 -11.59
N VAL A 64 -2.09 10.04 -10.45
CA VAL A 64 -2.45 10.92 -9.32
C VAL A 64 -1.21 11.64 -8.82
N LEU A 65 -1.40 12.70 -8.09
CA LEU A 65 -0.30 13.38 -7.42
C LEU A 65 0.27 12.49 -6.31
N LEU A 66 1.59 12.47 -6.19
CA LEU A 66 2.29 11.71 -5.15
C LEU A 66 1.77 12.08 -3.76
N SER A 67 1.51 13.37 -3.51
CA SER A 67 0.95 13.83 -2.24
C SER A 67 -0.44 13.25 -1.94
N GLU A 68 -1.30 13.10 -2.96
CA GLU A 68 -2.64 12.51 -2.80
C GLU A 68 -2.54 11.01 -2.47
N ASP A 69 -1.67 10.27 -3.18
CA ASP A 69 -1.48 8.83 -2.95
C ASP A 69 -0.89 8.56 -1.58
N LEU A 70 0.10 9.36 -1.14
CA LEU A 70 0.68 9.25 0.19
C LEU A 70 -0.32 9.59 1.30
N LYS A 71 -1.25 10.55 1.09
CA LYS A 71 -2.34 10.83 2.04
C LYS A 71 -3.29 9.63 2.20
N ALA A 72 -3.62 8.96 1.09
CA ALA A 72 -4.45 7.75 1.14
C ALA A 72 -3.71 6.61 1.87
N LEU A 73 -2.43 6.41 1.58
CA LEU A 73 -1.58 5.41 2.21
C LEU A 73 -1.43 5.65 3.72
N GLU A 74 -1.25 6.91 4.12
CA GLU A 74 -1.16 7.29 5.53
C GLU A 74 -2.46 7.00 6.27
N LEU A 75 -3.62 7.38 5.71
CA LEU A 75 -4.92 7.07 6.30
C LEU A 75 -5.13 5.56 6.47
N TYR A 76 -4.71 4.77 5.49
CA TYR A 76 -4.75 3.31 5.58
C TYR A 76 -3.93 2.79 6.75
N MET A 77 -2.67 3.26 6.89
CA MET A 77 -1.79 2.86 8.01
C MET A 77 -2.34 3.31 9.37
N GLN A 78 -2.91 4.51 9.45
CA GLN A 78 -3.57 5.01 10.68
C GLN A 78 -4.70 4.08 11.12
N LEU A 79 -5.60 3.72 10.20
CA LEU A 79 -6.74 2.85 10.49
C LEU A 79 -6.29 1.44 10.90
N GLU A 80 -5.31 0.87 10.22
CA GLU A 80 -4.76 -0.44 10.56
C GLU A 80 -4.02 -0.42 11.90
N SER A 81 -3.27 0.64 12.20
CA SER A 81 -2.61 0.80 13.49
C SER A 81 -3.62 0.89 14.63
N LEU A 82 -4.67 1.68 14.48
CA LEU A 82 -5.77 1.76 15.47
C LEU A 82 -6.44 0.39 15.67
N ARG A 83 -6.76 -0.31 14.58
CA ARG A 83 -7.38 -1.63 14.63
C ARG A 83 -6.51 -2.66 15.35
N MET A 84 -5.20 -2.56 15.20
CA MET A 84 -4.21 -3.46 15.82
C MET A 84 -3.72 -2.97 17.20
N ASN A 85 -4.47 -2.07 17.86
CA ASN A 85 -4.10 -1.50 19.16
C ASN A 85 -2.69 -0.89 19.16
N GLN A 86 -2.36 -0.14 18.12
CA GLN A 86 -1.05 0.50 17.93
C GLN A 86 0.14 -0.49 17.96
N LYS A 87 -0.07 -1.68 17.42
CA LYS A 87 0.98 -2.72 17.36
C LYS A 87 2.19 -2.28 16.53
N PHE A 88 2.02 -1.30 15.63
CA PHE A 88 3.11 -0.78 14.83
C PHE A 88 3.08 0.75 14.76
N THR A 89 4.25 1.31 14.52
CA THR A 89 4.47 2.69 14.14
C THR A 89 4.83 2.76 12.67
N TYR A 90 4.70 3.94 12.05
CA TYR A 90 5.10 4.16 10.67
C TYR A 90 5.70 5.55 10.49
N GLU A 91 6.48 5.69 9.44
CA GLU A 91 7.08 6.94 9.00
C GLU A 91 6.99 7.06 7.48
N ILE A 92 6.66 8.26 6.98
CA ILE A 92 6.68 8.59 5.56
C ILE A 92 7.69 9.71 5.34
N MET A 93 8.70 9.45 4.52
CA MET A 93 9.78 10.39 4.20
C MET A 93 9.80 10.64 2.69
N VAL A 94 9.73 11.91 2.31
CA VAL A 94 9.89 12.33 0.90
C VAL A 94 11.16 13.18 0.78
N ASP A 95 12.00 12.83 -0.18
CA ASP A 95 13.20 13.63 -0.50
C ASP A 95 12.80 15.07 -0.80
N GLN A 96 13.51 16.03 -0.20
CA GLN A 96 13.23 17.47 -0.34
C GLN A 96 13.36 17.97 -1.79
N THR A 97 14.05 17.24 -2.64
CA THR A 97 14.18 17.55 -4.08
C THR A 97 13.01 17.07 -4.92
N ILE A 98 12.03 16.39 -4.32
CA ILE A 98 10.80 15.91 -4.97
C ILE A 98 9.65 16.84 -4.61
N ASP A 99 9.05 17.46 -5.62
CA ASP A 99 7.81 18.20 -5.45
C ASP A 99 6.61 17.23 -5.49
N ALA A 100 6.20 16.76 -4.31
CA ALA A 100 5.11 15.77 -4.21
C ALA A 100 3.74 16.32 -4.67
N GLU A 101 3.55 17.64 -4.64
CA GLU A 101 2.32 18.30 -5.11
C GLU A 101 2.25 18.41 -6.63
N ASN A 102 3.36 18.16 -7.34
CA ASN A 102 3.44 18.19 -8.80
C ASN A 102 4.00 16.89 -9.42
N THR A 103 4.37 15.90 -8.62
CA THR A 103 4.86 14.60 -9.11
C THR A 103 3.70 13.66 -9.35
N LEU A 104 3.63 13.07 -10.55
CA LEU A 104 2.61 12.09 -10.95
C LEU A 104 3.10 10.66 -10.75
N ILE A 105 2.23 9.82 -10.20
CA ILE A 105 2.46 8.38 -10.05
C ILE A 105 1.20 7.58 -10.39
N PRO A 106 1.32 6.28 -10.73
CA PRO A 106 0.16 5.40 -10.83
C PRO A 106 -0.55 5.29 -9.47
N PRO A 107 -1.90 5.42 -9.41
CA PRO A 107 -2.63 5.43 -8.14
C PRO A 107 -2.48 4.12 -7.37
N LEU A 108 -2.41 4.20 -6.04
CA LEU A 108 -2.38 3.06 -5.11
C LEU A 108 -1.24 2.06 -5.41
N ILE A 109 -0.11 2.54 -5.96
CA ILE A 109 0.99 1.66 -6.38
C ILE A 109 1.75 1.07 -5.18
N LEU A 110 1.82 1.79 -4.06
CA LEU A 110 2.52 1.36 -2.85
C LEU A 110 1.64 0.60 -1.86
N GLN A 111 0.32 0.77 -1.94
CA GLN A 111 -0.62 0.19 -0.99
C GLN A 111 -0.49 -1.34 -0.83
N PRO A 112 -0.34 -2.16 -1.90
CA PRO A 112 -0.20 -3.62 -1.76
C PRO A 112 1.03 -4.04 -0.96
N PHE A 113 2.10 -3.26 -0.99
CA PHE A 113 3.32 -3.56 -0.23
C PHE A 113 3.15 -3.23 1.24
N VAL A 114 2.51 -2.11 1.57
CA VAL A 114 2.15 -1.75 2.95
C VAL A 114 1.16 -2.76 3.54
N GLU A 115 0.15 -3.18 2.76
CA GLU A 115 -0.77 -4.25 3.17
C GLU A 115 -0.01 -5.55 3.50
N ASN A 116 0.90 -5.96 2.64
CA ASN A 116 1.72 -7.15 2.87
C ASN A 116 2.61 -7.01 4.12
N SER A 117 3.22 -5.86 4.34
CA SER A 117 4.03 -5.56 5.54
C SER A 117 3.19 -5.69 6.82
N ILE A 118 1.97 -5.17 6.83
CA ILE A 118 1.07 -5.26 7.98
C ILE A 118 0.61 -6.70 8.20
N TRP A 119 0.02 -7.34 7.16
CA TRP A 119 -0.67 -8.62 7.31
C TRP A 119 0.25 -9.83 7.35
N HIS A 120 1.35 -9.81 6.63
CA HIS A 120 2.27 -10.94 6.51
C HIS A 120 3.57 -10.74 7.29
N GLY A 121 3.93 -9.50 7.56
CA GLY A 121 5.12 -9.15 8.35
C GLY A 121 4.78 -8.92 9.82
N ILE A 122 4.13 -7.81 10.11
CA ILE A 122 3.96 -7.27 11.47
C ILE A 122 2.90 -8.01 12.28
N SER A 123 1.75 -8.38 11.66
CA SER A 123 0.67 -9.04 12.40
C SER A 123 1.11 -10.32 13.09
N LYS A 124 2.07 -11.02 12.50
CA LYS A 124 2.62 -12.30 12.97
C LYS A 124 3.86 -12.15 13.84
N LYS A 125 4.39 -10.94 13.96
CA LYS A 125 5.57 -10.66 14.76
C LYS A 125 5.19 -10.58 16.24
N GLU A 126 6.06 -11.07 17.11
CA GLU A 126 6.02 -10.77 18.54
C GLU A 126 6.58 -9.36 18.79
N GLY A 127 5.87 -8.57 19.61
CA GLY A 127 6.23 -7.18 19.92
C GLY A 127 5.82 -6.15 18.85
N ALA A 128 6.38 -4.96 18.98
CA ALA A 128 6.06 -3.82 18.14
C ALA A 128 6.66 -3.91 16.72
N GLY A 129 5.88 -3.51 15.73
CA GLY A 129 6.32 -3.36 14.35
C GLY A 129 6.67 -1.92 13.98
N HIS A 130 7.36 -1.78 12.85
CA HIS A 130 7.63 -0.48 12.23
C HIS A 130 7.57 -0.61 10.72
N ILE A 131 6.98 0.41 10.05
CA ILE A 131 6.94 0.53 8.59
C ILE A 131 7.56 1.88 8.22
N LEU A 132 8.54 1.84 7.32
CA LEU A 132 9.11 3.02 6.69
C LEU A 132 8.67 3.08 5.23
N VAL A 133 8.06 4.20 4.83
CA VAL A 133 7.82 4.54 3.43
C VAL A 133 8.75 5.69 3.08
N GLN A 134 9.62 5.50 2.09
CA GLN A 134 10.57 6.52 1.70
C GLN A 134 10.56 6.73 0.18
N ILE A 135 10.48 7.99 -0.25
CA ILE A 135 10.52 8.38 -1.65
C ILE A 135 11.82 9.12 -1.89
N LYS A 136 12.69 8.57 -2.75
CA LYS A 136 14.00 9.12 -3.11
C LYS A 136 14.04 9.48 -4.58
N LYS A 137 14.77 10.55 -4.91
CA LYS A 137 15.07 10.90 -6.30
C LYS A 137 16.36 10.20 -6.75
N GLU A 138 16.30 9.52 -7.88
CA GLU A 138 17.43 8.85 -8.52
C GLU A 138 17.49 9.28 -10.01
N GLY A 139 18.12 10.44 -10.28
CA GLY A 139 18.16 11.03 -11.62
C GLY A 139 16.77 11.41 -12.13
N GLU A 140 16.36 10.82 -13.26
CA GLU A 140 15.02 10.99 -13.85
C GLU A 140 14.00 9.98 -13.31
N MET A 141 14.33 9.25 -12.26
CA MET A 141 13.47 8.28 -11.62
C MET A 141 13.20 8.67 -10.17
N ILE A 142 12.09 8.18 -9.63
CA ILE A 142 11.86 8.12 -8.19
C ILE A 142 11.93 6.68 -7.73
N ASN A 143 12.56 6.44 -6.61
CA ASN A 143 12.62 5.14 -5.94
C ASN A 143 11.72 5.20 -4.69
N CYS A 144 10.60 4.48 -4.76
CA CYS A 144 9.64 4.37 -3.68
C CYS A 144 9.95 3.11 -2.88
N ILE A 145 10.34 3.28 -1.63
CA ILE A 145 10.78 2.21 -0.73
C ILE A 145 9.70 1.98 0.32
N VAL A 146 9.30 0.73 0.50
CA VAL A 146 8.48 0.27 1.62
C VAL A 146 9.29 -0.76 2.38
N GLU A 147 9.61 -0.48 3.63
CA GLU A 147 10.40 -1.35 4.49
C GLU A 147 9.64 -1.65 5.78
N ASP A 148 9.64 -2.91 6.20
CA ASP A 148 9.10 -3.34 7.48
C ASP A 148 10.13 -4.12 8.30
N ASN A 149 9.93 -4.16 9.60
CA ASN A 149 10.69 -4.99 10.52
C ASN A 149 9.88 -6.22 10.99
N GLY A 150 9.01 -6.74 10.13
CA GLY A 150 8.19 -7.92 10.40
C GLY A 150 8.97 -9.23 10.45
N ILE A 151 8.28 -10.36 10.34
CA ILE A 151 8.91 -11.70 10.38
C ILE A 151 9.74 -12.05 9.14
N GLY A 152 9.59 -11.29 8.03
CA GLY A 152 10.24 -11.56 6.75
C GLY A 152 9.67 -12.78 6.00
N ARG A 153 10.10 -12.94 4.73
CA ARG A 153 9.54 -13.97 3.83
C ARG A 153 9.92 -15.39 4.23
N LYS A 154 11.12 -15.61 4.74
CA LYS A 154 11.62 -16.95 5.10
C LYS A 154 10.81 -17.57 6.25
N LEU A 155 10.55 -16.82 7.32
CA LEU A 155 9.73 -17.31 8.43
C LEU A 155 8.24 -17.39 8.04
N ALA A 156 7.76 -16.48 7.18
CA ALA A 156 6.40 -16.53 6.67
C ALA A 156 6.15 -17.78 5.80
N SER A 157 7.14 -18.28 5.05
CA SER A 157 7.03 -19.51 4.26
C SER A 157 6.98 -20.74 5.14
N VAL A 158 7.82 -20.83 6.16
CA VAL A 158 7.82 -21.97 7.11
C VAL A 158 6.48 -22.10 7.83
N GLN A 159 5.88 -20.99 8.26
CA GLN A 159 4.56 -20.99 8.89
C GLN A 159 3.40 -21.33 7.93
N ARG A 160 3.62 -21.23 6.60
CA ARG A 160 2.64 -21.61 5.58
C ARG A 160 2.67 -23.10 5.22
N GLU A 161 3.82 -23.75 5.32
CA GLU A 161 3.97 -25.19 5.01
C GLU A 161 3.10 -26.08 5.92
N GLU A 162 2.72 -25.60 7.11
CA GLU A 162 1.78 -26.31 8.00
C GLU A 162 0.31 -26.20 7.56
N THR A 163 -0.06 -25.32 6.63
CA THR A 163 -1.48 -25.04 6.35
C THR A 163 -1.93 -25.00 4.89
N LYS A 164 -1.08 -24.86 3.85
CA LYS A 164 -1.44 -25.02 2.40
C LYS A 164 -0.22 -24.82 1.47
N PRO A 165 -0.24 -25.44 0.23
CA PRO A 165 0.89 -25.40 -0.69
C PRO A 165 1.23 -23.99 -1.17
N ALA A 166 2.52 -23.78 -1.38
CA ALA A 166 3.15 -22.55 -1.86
C ALA A 166 2.64 -22.19 -3.27
N GLU A 167 1.63 -21.31 -3.35
CA GLU A 167 1.34 -20.51 -4.54
C GLU A 167 0.27 -19.49 -4.23
N LYS A 168 0.68 -18.35 -3.68
CA LYS A 168 -0.01 -17.09 -3.89
C LYS A 168 0.93 -15.94 -3.49
N GLN A 169 1.75 -15.48 -4.45
CA GLN A 169 2.02 -14.05 -4.51
C GLN A 169 0.67 -13.37 -4.28
N SER A 170 0.59 -12.40 -3.34
CA SER A 170 -0.68 -11.75 -3.08
C SER A 170 -1.22 -11.23 -4.42
N LEU A 171 -2.53 -11.35 -4.64
CA LEU A 171 -3.17 -10.86 -5.86
C LEU A 171 -2.75 -9.40 -6.14
N GLY A 172 -2.61 -8.58 -5.08
CA GLY A 172 -2.12 -7.22 -5.16
C GLY A 172 -0.72 -7.09 -5.78
N MET A 173 0.23 -7.97 -5.43
CA MET A 173 1.57 -7.99 -6.04
C MET A 173 1.51 -8.28 -7.53
N LYS A 174 0.76 -9.30 -7.95
CA LYS A 174 0.60 -9.66 -9.38
C LYS A 174 -0.02 -8.51 -10.18
N ILE A 175 -1.03 -7.84 -9.61
CA ILE A 175 -1.67 -6.67 -10.22
C ILE A 175 -0.66 -5.54 -10.37
N THR A 176 0.14 -5.27 -9.33
CA THR A 176 1.15 -4.20 -9.37
C THR A 176 2.24 -4.49 -10.40
N GLU A 177 2.75 -5.72 -10.48
CA GLU A 177 3.71 -6.14 -11.51
C GLU A 177 3.12 -5.98 -12.92
N ALA A 178 1.87 -6.37 -13.15
CA ALA A 178 1.20 -6.19 -14.42
C ALA A 178 1.08 -4.70 -14.80
N ARG A 179 0.76 -3.82 -13.84
CA ARG A 179 0.68 -2.36 -14.05
C ARG A 179 2.03 -1.76 -14.39
N ILE A 180 3.09 -2.15 -13.73
CA ILE A 180 4.47 -1.74 -14.05
C ILE A 180 4.84 -2.17 -15.48
N ASN A 181 4.50 -3.38 -15.88
CA ASN A 181 4.74 -3.86 -17.24
C ASN A 181 3.98 -3.05 -18.30
N ILE A 182 2.73 -2.66 -18.02
CA ILE A 182 1.94 -1.79 -18.89
C ILE A 182 2.56 -0.39 -18.96
N LEU A 183 2.94 0.18 -17.80
CA LEU A 183 3.61 1.49 -17.74
C LEU A 183 4.87 1.50 -18.61
N ASN A 184 5.72 0.48 -18.52
CA ASN A 184 6.92 0.36 -19.33
C ASN A 184 6.64 0.29 -20.83
N LYS A 185 5.58 -0.43 -21.24
CA LYS A 185 5.18 -0.51 -22.65
C LYS A 185 4.65 0.82 -23.19
N VAL A 186 3.84 1.52 -22.38
CA VAL A 186 3.18 2.78 -22.81
C VAL A 186 4.17 3.94 -22.81
N LYS A 187 4.99 4.06 -21.75
CA LYS A 187 5.90 5.21 -21.55
C LYS A 187 7.33 4.95 -21.98
N LYS A 188 7.64 3.74 -22.45
CA LYS A 188 9.02 3.29 -22.75
C LYS A 188 9.97 3.55 -21.57
N SER A 189 9.46 3.40 -20.35
CA SER A 189 10.19 3.63 -19.10
C SER A 189 10.88 2.35 -18.61
N ALA A 190 11.77 2.49 -17.62
CA ALA A 190 12.46 1.39 -16.95
C ALA A 190 11.94 1.22 -15.50
N ALA A 191 10.61 1.32 -15.33
CA ALA A 191 9.99 1.07 -14.03
C ALA A 191 10.20 -0.39 -13.62
N ASP A 192 10.51 -0.63 -12.33
CA ASP A 192 10.86 -1.94 -11.81
C ASP A 192 10.40 -2.12 -10.36
N ILE A 193 10.28 -3.37 -9.94
CA ILE A 193 9.98 -3.75 -8.55
C ILE A 193 11.04 -4.74 -8.08
N GLN A 194 11.72 -4.42 -7.00
CA GLN A 194 12.73 -5.27 -6.38
C GLN A 194 12.38 -5.55 -4.92
N LEU A 195 12.64 -6.78 -4.49
CA LEU A 195 12.39 -7.23 -3.13
C LEU A 195 13.69 -7.69 -2.47
N PHE A 196 13.97 -7.14 -1.30
CA PHE A 196 15.18 -7.42 -0.53
C PHE A 196 14.81 -8.01 0.82
N ASP A 197 15.24 -9.25 1.08
CA ASP A 197 15.12 -9.84 2.41
C ASP A 197 16.11 -9.14 3.35
N LEU A 198 15.58 -8.61 4.44
CA LEU A 198 16.37 -8.00 5.50
C LEU A 198 16.66 -9.06 6.59
N PRO A 199 17.64 -8.81 7.49
CA PRO A 199 17.83 -9.64 8.67
C PRO A 199 16.55 -9.77 9.49
N GLN A 200 15.73 -8.71 9.52
CA GLN A 200 14.39 -8.69 10.09
C GLN A 200 13.46 -7.89 9.16
N GLY A 201 12.44 -8.57 8.60
CA GLY A 201 11.46 -7.95 7.72
C GLY A 201 11.79 -8.02 6.23
N LEU A 202 11.21 -7.11 5.49
CA LEU A 202 11.28 -7.03 4.03
C LEU A 202 11.42 -5.56 3.60
N ARG A 203 12.22 -5.33 2.54
CA ARG A 203 12.22 -4.07 1.80
C ARG A 203 11.74 -4.33 0.38
N VAL A 204 10.82 -3.49 -0.06
CA VAL A 204 10.37 -3.42 -1.45
C VAL A 204 10.76 -2.07 -2.02
N GLU A 205 11.36 -2.07 -3.19
CA GLU A 205 11.71 -0.87 -3.95
C GLU A 205 10.93 -0.86 -5.27
N VAL A 206 10.21 0.24 -5.50
CA VAL A 206 9.44 0.47 -6.73
C VAL A 206 10.05 1.68 -7.42
N LYS A 207 10.71 1.46 -8.54
CA LYS A 207 11.26 2.52 -9.38
C LYS A 207 10.24 2.97 -10.42
N LEU A 208 9.98 4.27 -10.48
CA LEU A 208 9.03 4.90 -11.40
C LEU A 208 9.71 6.07 -12.10
N PRO A 209 9.32 6.43 -13.33
CA PRO A 209 9.77 7.67 -13.96
C PRO A 209 9.31 8.88 -13.13
N LEU A 210 10.16 9.88 -13.00
CA LEU A 210 9.81 11.16 -12.39
C LEU A 210 9.03 11.98 -13.43
N GLU A 211 7.74 12.12 -13.22
CA GLU A 211 6.85 12.87 -14.10
C GLU A 211 6.20 14.02 -13.33
N LEU A 212 6.09 15.17 -13.96
CA LEU A 212 5.50 16.36 -13.36
C LEU A 212 4.17 16.70 -14.06
N SER A 213 3.20 17.14 -13.26
CA SER A 213 1.94 17.69 -13.77
C SER A 213 2.20 19.14 -14.21
N PHE A 214 2.16 19.41 -15.52
CA PHE A 214 2.19 20.76 -16.08
C PHE A 214 0.84 21.10 -16.70
#